data_69343f1722b09b8687c34c6eb6dad3eb
#
_entry.id   69343f1722b09b8687c34c6eb6dad3eb
#
_cell.length_a   1.000
_cell.length_b   1.000
_cell.length_c   1.000
_cell.angle_alpha   90.00
_cell.angle_beta   90.00
_cell.angle_gamma   90.00
#
_symmetry.space_group_name_H-M   'P 1'
#
loop_
_entity.id
_entity.type
_entity.pdbx_description
1 polymer ?
#
loop_
_entity_poly.entity_id
_entity_poly.type
_entity_poly.pdbx_seq_one_letter_code
_entity_poly.pdbx_strand_id
1 'polypeptide(L)'
;MRFLAPVLGALVLVTGCANTVKPAPQITYEQAASDKFIPTNYAAADRLINHIKPNISPRNTLIIATLANIDDLNSSSTLGRLVSEQISARFTQHGYRMVELKFRNDVYMAQGQGELMLTREIHDLANSHSAQAVIVGTYAESRDFVYVNLKVIQPNTNTVLAVSDFALPMNDNNRRMLRRVR
;
A
#
# COMPACT_ATOMS: atom_id res chain seq x y z
N MET A 1 -25.26 89.21 -9.79
CA MET A 1 -25.22 88.28 -8.66
C MET A 1 -25.32 86.85 -9.25
N ARG A 2 -24.23 86.15 -9.26
CA ARG A 2 -24.15 84.76 -9.82
C ARG A 2 -23.80 83.84 -8.67
N PHE A 3 -24.72 82.98 -8.25
CA PHE A 3 -24.51 81.96 -7.24
C PHE A 3 -23.81 80.74 -7.86
N LEU A 4 -22.62 80.44 -7.40
CA LEU A 4 -21.93 79.17 -7.68
C LEU A 4 -22.37 78.16 -6.56
N ALA A 5 -22.92 77.03 -6.99
CA ALA A 5 -23.20 75.87 -6.14
C ALA A 5 -21.98 74.91 -6.17
N PRO A 6 -21.51 74.41 -5.02
CA PRO A 6 -20.45 73.40 -4.99
C PRO A 6 -21.03 71.99 -5.23
N VAL A 7 -20.49 71.29 -6.21
CA VAL A 7 -20.76 69.85 -6.44
C VAL A 7 -19.90 69.06 -5.47
N LEU A 8 -20.54 68.38 -4.53
CA LEU A 8 -19.90 67.46 -3.58
C LEU A 8 -19.76 66.07 -4.23
N GLY A 9 -18.56 65.72 -4.69
CA GLY A 9 -18.25 64.40 -5.24
C GLY A 9 -18.13 63.37 -4.13
N ALA A 10 -19.03 62.38 -4.08
CA ALA A 10 -18.97 61.23 -3.19
C ALA A 10 -17.97 60.19 -3.74
N LEU A 11 -16.85 60.04 -3.03
CA LEU A 11 -15.83 59.01 -3.32
C LEU A 11 -16.29 57.67 -2.71
N VAL A 12 -16.78 56.74 -3.55
CA VAL A 12 -17.16 55.38 -3.15
C VAL A 12 -15.90 54.53 -3.05
N LEU A 13 -15.44 54.22 -1.82
CA LEU A 13 -14.39 53.28 -1.55
C LEU A 13 -14.92 51.85 -1.68
N VAL A 14 -14.61 51.18 -2.77
CA VAL A 14 -14.87 49.74 -2.99
C VAL A 14 -13.79 48.96 -2.23
N THR A 15 -14.08 48.49 -1.03
CA THR A 15 -13.25 47.57 -0.28
C THR A 15 -13.45 46.15 -0.87
N GLY A 16 -12.61 45.77 -1.83
CA GLY A 16 -12.51 44.38 -2.32
C GLY A 16 -11.94 43.47 -1.25
N CYS A 17 -12.76 42.56 -0.70
CA CYS A 17 -12.28 41.47 0.14
C CYS A 17 -11.45 40.50 -0.76
N ALA A 18 -10.14 40.68 -0.79
CA ALA A 18 -9.24 39.68 -1.36
C ALA A 18 -9.21 38.45 -0.43
N ASN A 19 -9.96 37.42 -0.76
CA ASN A 19 -9.81 36.10 -0.16
C ASN A 19 -8.42 35.55 -0.56
N THR A 20 -7.40 35.82 0.24
CA THR A 20 -6.11 35.17 0.12
C THR A 20 -6.26 33.71 0.51
N VAL A 21 -6.53 32.85 -0.48
CA VAL A 21 -6.39 31.41 -0.30
C VAL A 21 -4.92 31.15 0.01
N LYS A 22 -4.60 30.87 1.27
CA LYS A 22 -3.25 30.42 1.64
C LYS A 22 -2.95 29.15 0.83
N PRO A 23 -1.87 29.13 0.03
CA PRO A 23 -1.46 27.89 -0.64
C PRO A 23 -1.21 26.83 0.43
N ALA A 24 -1.70 25.61 0.20
CA ALA A 24 -1.43 24.48 1.07
C ALA A 24 0.08 24.34 1.26
N PRO A 25 0.56 24.08 2.50
CA PRO A 25 1.99 23.93 2.74
C PRO A 25 2.54 22.80 1.83
N GLN A 26 3.56 23.13 1.04
CA GLN A 26 4.24 22.14 0.21
C GLN A 26 5.06 21.24 1.12
N ILE A 27 4.83 19.92 1.02
CA ILE A 27 5.60 18.93 1.76
C ILE A 27 7.00 18.86 1.14
N THR A 28 8.03 19.01 1.96
CA THR A 28 9.42 18.91 1.53
C THR A 28 9.84 17.44 1.37
N TYR A 29 10.96 17.22 0.67
CA TYR A 29 11.55 15.88 0.53
C TYR A 29 11.89 15.27 1.90
N GLU A 30 12.41 16.05 2.84
CA GLU A 30 12.75 15.61 4.20
C GLU A 30 11.51 15.15 4.97
N GLN A 31 10.39 15.85 4.82
CA GLN A 31 9.12 15.45 5.42
C GLN A 31 8.60 14.14 4.81
N ALA A 32 8.72 13.97 3.49
CA ALA A 32 8.36 12.72 2.83
C ALA A 32 9.30 11.57 3.25
N ALA A 33 10.59 11.82 3.39
CA ALA A 33 11.57 10.82 3.83
C ALA A 33 11.40 10.42 5.30
N SER A 34 10.83 11.30 6.14
CA SER A 34 10.52 11.00 7.55
C SER A 34 9.21 10.22 7.74
N ASP A 35 8.41 10.02 6.69
CA ASP A 35 7.20 9.20 6.73
C ASP A 35 7.56 7.75 7.07
N LYS A 36 6.82 7.17 8.02
CA LYS A 36 7.08 5.82 8.50
C LYS A 36 6.51 4.72 7.60
N PHE A 37 5.87 5.05 6.49
CA PHE A 37 5.22 4.07 5.60
C PHE A 37 6.23 3.02 5.08
N ILE A 38 7.30 3.47 4.41
CA ILE A 38 8.33 2.58 3.88
C ILE A 38 9.08 1.84 5.01
N PRO A 39 9.58 2.50 6.07
CA PRO A 39 10.25 1.80 7.17
C PRO A 39 9.38 0.74 7.85
N THR A 40 8.08 0.97 8.01
CA THR A 40 7.16 -0.01 8.60
C THR A 40 7.01 -1.25 7.72
N ASN A 41 6.84 -1.06 6.42
CA ASN A 41 6.73 -2.17 5.45
C ASN A 41 8.06 -2.95 5.38
N TYR A 42 9.20 -2.26 5.38
CA TYR A 42 10.52 -2.91 5.39
C TYR A 42 10.74 -3.71 6.69
N ALA A 43 10.37 -3.17 7.85
CA ALA A 43 10.45 -3.92 9.11
C ALA A 43 9.56 -5.16 9.11
N ALA A 44 8.39 -5.11 8.46
CA ALA A 44 7.53 -6.28 8.30
C ALA A 44 8.19 -7.35 7.41
N ALA A 45 8.81 -6.95 6.30
CA ALA A 45 9.58 -7.84 5.43
C ALA A 45 10.76 -8.45 6.16
N ASP A 46 11.51 -7.66 6.95
CA ASP A 46 12.66 -8.15 7.72
C ASP A 46 12.23 -9.22 8.74
N ARG A 47 11.07 -9.08 9.39
CA ARG A 47 10.51 -10.13 10.26
C ARG A 47 10.26 -11.43 9.51
N LEU A 48 9.61 -11.36 8.32
CA LEU A 48 9.38 -12.53 7.49
C LEU A 48 10.69 -13.20 7.07
N ILE A 49 11.65 -12.40 6.59
CA ILE A 49 12.98 -12.89 6.16
C ILE A 49 13.68 -13.61 7.29
N ASN A 50 13.70 -13.03 8.50
CA ASN A 50 14.35 -13.64 9.66
C ASN A 50 13.74 -15.01 10.03
N HIS A 51 12.41 -15.18 9.86
CA HIS A 51 11.74 -16.45 10.14
C HIS A 51 12.02 -17.50 9.06
N ILE A 52 12.06 -17.12 7.76
CA ILE A 52 12.26 -18.10 6.68
C ILE A 52 13.72 -18.44 6.42
N LYS A 53 14.66 -17.55 6.80
CA LYS A 53 16.09 -17.69 6.50
C LYS A 53 16.71 -19.04 6.90
N PRO A 54 16.32 -19.71 7.98
CA PRO A 54 16.84 -21.04 8.30
C PRO A 54 16.46 -22.12 7.27
N ASN A 55 15.32 -21.96 6.58
CA ASN A 55 14.75 -22.96 5.69
C ASN A 55 14.83 -22.58 4.20
N ILE A 56 14.88 -21.26 3.91
CA ILE A 56 14.91 -20.73 2.54
C ILE A 56 16.14 -19.82 2.40
N SER A 57 17.13 -20.30 1.66
CA SER A 57 18.37 -19.56 1.43
C SER A 57 18.12 -18.31 0.57
N PRO A 58 18.86 -17.21 0.78
CA PRO A 58 19.01 -16.16 -0.23
C PRO A 58 19.39 -16.78 -1.59
N ARG A 59 18.99 -16.15 -2.68
CA ARG A 59 19.07 -16.62 -4.08
C ARG A 59 17.97 -17.61 -4.49
N ASN A 60 17.18 -18.14 -3.55
CA ASN A 60 15.97 -18.87 -3.93
C ASN A 60 14.95 -17.91 -4.55
N THR A 61 14.15 -18.45 -5.45
CA THR A 61 13.04 -17.71 -6.06
C THR A 61 11.84 -17.75 -5.14
N LEU A 62 11.26 -16.58 -4.87
CA LEU A 62 9.99 -16.41 -4.19
C LEU A 62 9.02 -15.65 -5.09
N ILE A 63 7.75 -15.93 -4.91
CA ILE A 63 6.68 -15.21 -5.57
C ILE A 63 6.02 -14.29 -4.55
N ILE A 64 5.61 -13.11 -4.97
CA ILE A 64 4.73 -12.24 -4.19
C ILE A 64 3.50 -11.89 -5.00
N ALA A 65 2.33 -12.12 -4.40
CA ALA A 65 1.07 -11.66 -4.93
C ALA A 65 0.74 -10.25 -4.41
N THR A 66 0.00 -9.47 -5.20
CA THR A 66 -0.57 -8.21 -4.72
C THR A 66 -1.47 -8.46 -3.50
N LEU A 67 -1.35 -7.62 -2.46
CA LEU A 67 -2.21 -7.74 -1.29
C LEU A 67 -3.67 -7.47 -1.65
N ALA A 68 -4.56 -8.34 -1.18
CA ALA A 68 -5.99 -8.24 -1.41
C ALA A 68 -6.69 -7.50 -0.25
N ASN A 69 -7.83 -6.88 -0.56
CA ASN A 69 -8.74 -6.41 0.49
C ASN A 69 -9.39 -7.63 1.17
N ILE A 70 -9.38 -7.68 2.50
CA ILE A 70 -9.93 -8.82 3.25
C ILE A 70 -11.44 -8.99 3.07
N ASP A 71 -12.16 -7.88 2.84
CA ASP A 71 -13.61 -7.88 2.62
C ASP A 71 -13.99 -8.27 1.18
N ASP A 72 -13.04 -8.18 0.24
CA ASP A 72 -13.22 -8.55 -1.16
C ASP A 72 -11.87 -9.02 -1.72
N LEU A 73 -11.61 -10.31 -1.60
CA LEU A 73 -10.33 -10.92 -2.00
C LEU A 73 -10.01 -10.78 -3.49
N ASN A 74 -11.01 -10.44 -4.31
CA ASN A 74 -10.85 -10.17 -5.73
C ASN A 74 -10.50 -8.70 -6.03
N SER A 75 -10.26 -7.90 -5.01
CA SER A 75 -9.91 -6.49 -5.16
C SER A 75 -8.63 -6.11 -4.43
N SER A 76 -7.97 -5.09 -4.94
CA SER A 76 -6.84 -4.44 -4.31
C SER A 76 -6.93 -2.93 -4.51
N SER A 77 -6.20 -2.19 -3.69
CA SER A 77 -6.05 -0.74 -3.78
C SER A 77 -4.63 -0.36 -4.21
N THR A 78 -4.40 0.93 -4.47
CA THR A 78 -3.05 1.45 -4.69
C THR A 78 -2.15 1.18 -3.47
N LEU A 79 -2.71 1.26 -2.24
CA LEU A 79 -1.97 0.93 -1.02
C LEU A 79 -1.55 -0.55 -1.02
N GLY A 80 -2.46 -1.47 -1.31
CA GLY A 80 -2.15 -2.91 -1.34
C GLY A 80 -1.05 -3.25 -2.35
N ARG A 81 -1.12 -2.66 -3.54
CA ARG A 81 -0.07 -2.81 -4.57
C ARG A 81 1.27 -2.27 -4.11
N LEU A 82 1.30 -1.04 -3.57
CA LEU A 82 2.54 -0.39 -3.13
C LEU A 82 3.19 -1.16 -1.97
N VAL A 83 2.41 -1.64 -1.01
CA VAL A 83 2.93 -2.49 0.08
C VAL A 83 3.59 -3.75 -0.50
N SER A 84 2.94 -4.45 -1.44
CA SER A 84 3.52 -5.64 -2.08
C SER A 84 4.85 -5.34 -2.76
N GLU A 85 4.94 -4.24 -3.51
CA GLU A 85 6.17 -3.81 -4.18
C GLU A 85 7.29 -3.49 -3.17
N GLN A 86 6.97 -2.86 -2.04
CA GLN A 86 7.97 -2.56 -0.99
C GLN A 86 8.45 -3.81 -0.26
N ILE A 87 7.56 -4.76 0.02
CA ILE A 87 7.96 -6.07 0.56
C ILE A 87 8.89 -6.78 -0.42
N SER A 88 8.51 -6.85 -1.71
CA SER A 88 9.34 -7.42 -2.78
C SER A 88 10.72 -6.75 -2.87
N ALA A 89 10.76 -5.43 -2.85
CA ALA A 89 12.00 -4.67 -2.89
C ALA A 89 12.91 -5.02 -1.70
N ARG A 90 12.35 -5.16 -0.49
CA ARG A 90 13.13 -5.50 0.70
C ARG A 90 13.69 -6.92 0.64
N PHE A 91 12.90 -7.90 0.18
CA PHE A 91 13.39 -9.26 -0.08
C PHE A 91 14.52 -9.27 -1.12
N THR A 92 14.37 -8.51 -2.21
CA THR A 92 15.42 -8.37 -3.25
C THR A 92 16.70 -7.77 -2.67
N GLN A 93 16.63 -6.76 -1.79
CA GLN A 93 17.78 -6.21 -1.08
C GLN A 93 18.51 -7.25 -0.22
N HIS A 94 17.80 -8.24 0.28
CA HIS A 94 18.35 -9.39 1.03
C HIS A 94 18.84 -10.55 0.13
N GLY A 95 18.82 -10.38 -1.19
CA GLY A 95 19.37 -11.33 -2.16
C GLY A 95 18.41 -12.40 -2.67
N TYR A 96 17.12 -12.34 -2.30
CA TYR A 96 16.10 -13.24 -2.86
C TYR A 96 15.74 -12.84 -4.29
N ARG A 97 15.41 -13.82 -5.12
CA ARG A 97 14.87 -13.59 -6.48
C ARG A 97 13.36 -13.47 -6.37
N MET A 98 12.83 -12.28 -6.69
CA MET A 98 11.40 -12.02 -6.57
C MET A 98 10.70 -12.09 -7.93
N VAL A 99 9.59 -12.82 -7.98
CA VAL A 99 8.63 -12.82 -9.09
C VAL A 99 7.36 -12.15 -8.58
N GLU A 100 6.98 -11.04 -9.20
CA GLU A 100 5.80 -10.26 -8.81
C GLU A 100 4.61 -10.65 -9.68
N LEU A 101 3.55 -11.11 -9.02
CA LEU A 101 2.27 -11.36 -9.67
C LEU A 101 1.40 -10.12 -9.51
N LYS A 102 1.24 -9.40 -10.60
CA LYS A 102 0.29 -8.29 -10.64
C LYS A 102 -1.13 -8.83 -10.64
N PHE A 103 -1.97 -8.21 -9.83
CA PHE A 103 -3.37 -8.56 -9.68
C PHE A 103 -4.06 -8.70 -11.04
N ARG A 104 -4.47 -9.92 -11.39
CA ARG A 104 -5.49 -10.18 -12.39
C ARG A 104 -6.68 -10.77 -11.64
N ASN A 105 -7.86 -10.23 -11.87
CA ASN A 105 -9.10 -10.75 -11.30
C ASN A 105 -9.09 -12.27 -11.47
N ASP A 106 -9.39 -13.02 -10.40
CA ASP A 106 -9.66 -14.46 -10.37
C ASP A 106 -8.54 -15.44 -10.00
N VAL A 107 -7.31 -15.00 -9.63
CA VAL A 107 -6.21 -15.97 -9.64
C VAL A 107 -5.62 -16.36 -8.28
N TYR A 108 -5.80 -15.57 -7.20
CA TYR A 108 -4.87 -15.76 -6.09
C TYR A 108 -5.38 -16.45 -4.84
N MET A 109 -6.67 -16.41 -4.55
CA MET A 109 -7.20 -17.05 -3.35
C MET A 109 -8.61 -17.60 -3.58
N ALA A 110 -8.79 -18.89 -3.36
CA ALA A 110 -10.10 -19.50 -3.40
C ALA A 110 -10.91 -19.06 -2.18
N GLN A 111 -12.14 -18.59 -2.41
CA GLN A 111 -13.13 -18.43 -1.37
C GLN A 111 -13.64 -19.81 -0.97
N GLY A 112 -13.20 -20.31 0.17
CA GLY A 112 -13.68 -21.56 0.72
C GLY A 112 -13.42 -21.61 2.22
N GLN A 113 -14.46 -21.68 3.01
CA GLN A 113 -14.45 -22.03 4.44
C GLN A 113 -13.51 -21.18 5.34
N GLY A 114 -13.30 -19.88 5.02
CA GLY A 114 -12.58 -18.97 5.91
C GLY A 114 -11.05 -19.10 5.90
N GLU A 115 -10.47 -19.94 5.05
CA GLU A 115 -9.02 -20.06 4.92
C GLU A 115 -8.52 -19.50 3.60
N LEU A 116 -7.40 -18.76 3.67
CA LEU A 116 -6.67 -18.27 2.50
C LEU A 116 -5.82 -19.43 1.95
N MET A 117 -6.36 -20.17 1.00
CA MET A 117 -5.63 -21.22 0.29
C MET A 117 -5.08 -20.67 -1.02
N LEU A 118 -3.86 -21.08 -1.37
CA LEU A 118 -3.32 -20.81 -2.70
C LEU A 118 -4.18 -21.53 -3.74
N THR A 119 -4.54 -20.83 -4.82
CA THR A 119 -5.24 -21.47 -5.94
C THR A 119 -4.32 -22.42 -6.71
N ARG A 120 -4.91 -23.30 -7.52
CA ARG A 120 -4.13 -24.22 -8.37
C ARG A 120 -3.19 -23.44 -9.30
N GLU A 121 -3.63 -22.32 -9.83
CA GLU A 121 -2.85 -21.45 -10.71
C GLU A 121 -1.58 -20.92 -10.01
N ILE A 122 -1.65 -20.61 -8.72
CA ILE A 122 -0.48 -20.20 -7.94
C ILE A 122 0.48 -21.37 -7.74
N HIS A 123 -0.03 -22.59 -7.52
CA HIS A 123 0.80 -23.78 -7.44
C HIS A 123 1.53 -24.04 -8.76
N ASP A 124 0.81 -23.97 -9.89
CA ASP A 124 1.39 -24.19 -11.23
C ASP A 124 2.44 -23.12 -11.54
N LEU A 125 2.17 -21.87 -11.17
CA LEU A 125 3.12 -20.77 -11.35
C LEU A 125 4.35 -20.93 -10.44
N ALA A 126 4.16 -21.34 -9.19
CA ALA A 126 5.27 -21.60 -8.27
C ALA A 126 6.17 -22.70 -8.82
N ASN A 127 5.59 -23.77 -9.38
CA ASN A 127 6.34 -24.85 -10.01
C ASN A 127 7.08 -24.37 -11.26
N SER A 128 6.46 -23.59 -12.14
CA SER A 128 7.08 -23.10 -13.38
C SER A 128 8.28 -22.18 -13.12
N HIS A 129 8.28 -21.44 -12.01
CA HIS A 129 9.39 -20.59 -11.58
C HIS A 129 10.33 -21.25 -10.58
N SER A 130 10.10 -22.52 -10.22
CA SER A 130 10.83 -23.23 -9.15
C SER A 130 10.86 -22.41 -7.84
N ALA A 131 9.73 -21.78 -7.52
CA ALA A 131 9.62 -20.92 -6.35
C ALA A 131 9.54 -21.75 -5.07
N GLN A 132 10.34 -21.37 -4.07
CA GLN A 132 10.40 -22.05 -2.78
C GLN A 132 9.29 -21.62 -1.83
N ALA A 133 8.76 -20.40 -2.02
CA ALA A 133 7.63 -19.90 -1.26
C ALA A 133 6.85 -18.83 -2.03
N VAL A 134 5.62 -18.64 -1.60
CA VAL A 134 4.72 -17.58 -2.08
C VAL A 134 4.40 -16.66 -0.92
N ILE A 135 4.58 -15.36 -1.13
CA ILE A 135 4.19 -14.32 -0.18
C ILE A 135 2.81 -13.81 -0.60
N VAL A 136 1.87 -13.93 0.30
CA VAL A 136 0.50 -13.42 0.14
C VAL A 136 0.15 -12.51 1.30
N GLY A 137 -0.86 -11.68 1.14
CA GLY A 137 -1.33 -10.85 2.23
C GLY A 137 -2.68 -10.22 1.96
N THR A 138 -3.28 -9.76 3.05
CA THR A 138 -4.52 -9.01 3.05
C THR A 138 -4.36 -7.71 3.83
N TYR A 139 -5.21 -6.75 3.51
CA TYR A 139 -5.36 -5.55 4.31
C TYR A 139 -6.83 -5.31 4.65
N ALA A 140 -7.07 -4.74 5.82
CA ALA A 140 -8.38 -4.33 6.31
C ALA A 140 -8.37 -2.84 6.66
N GLU A 141 -9.39 -2.12 6.20
CA GLU A 141 -9.56 -0.70 6.51
C GLU A 141 -10.34 -0.56 7.83
N SER A 142 -9.84 0.29 8.73
CA SER A 142 -10.58 0.74 9.90
C SER A 142 -10.59 2.27 9.97
N ARG A 143 -11.24 2.83 10.99
CA ARG A 143 -11.31 4.28 11.13
C ARG A 143 -9.93 4.95 11.25
N ASP A 144 -9.05 4.39 12.07
CA ASP A 144 -7.80 5.01 12.48
C ASP A 144 -6.56 4.31 11.92
N PHE A 145 -6.71 3.07 11.43
CA PHE A 145 -5.62 2.24 10.93
C PHE A 145 -6.02 1.42 9.71
N VAL A 146 -5.00 1.04 8.92
CA VAL A 146 -5.07 -0.06 7.96
C VAL A 146 -4.28 -1.22 8.56
N TYR A 147 -4.94 -2.33 8.84
CA TYR A 147 -4.29 -3.55 9.32
C TYR A 147 -3.80 -4.36 8.14
N VAL A 148 -2.58 -4.84 8.21
CA VAL A 148 -1.96 -5.65 7.15
C VAL A 148 -1.49 -6.96 7.74
N ASN A 149 -1.87 -8.06 7.11
CA ASN A 149 -1.39 -9.41 7.40
C ASN A 149 -0.60 -9.93 6.20
N LEU A 150 0.60 -10.43 6.46
CA LEU A 150 1.47 -11.07 5.47
C LEU A 150 1.77 -12.50 5.89
N LYS A 151 1.75 -13.43 4.92
CA LYS A 151 2.11 -14.84 5.10
C LYS A 151 3.09 -15.28 4.05
N VAL A 152 4.08 -16.05 4.44
CA VAL A 152 4.95 -16.80 3.55
C VAL A 152 4.48 -18.24 3.57
N ILE A 153 4.09 -18.78 2.42
CA ILE A 153 3.47 -20.10 2.30
C ILE A 153 4.34 -20.97 1.40
N GLN A 154 4.61 -22.20 1.83
CA GLN A 154 5.24 -23.22 1.01
C GLN A 154 4.20 -23.78 0.01
N PRO A 155 4.41 -23.64 -1.33
CA PRO A 155 3.37 -23.95 -2.30
C PRO A 155 2.91 -25.41 -2.27
N ASN A 156 3.83 -26.35 -2.15
CA ASN A 156 3.52 -27.78 -2.27
C ASN A 156 2.73 -28.36 -1.09
N THR A 157 2.81 -27.74 0.08
CA THR A 157 2.21 -28.24 1.33
C THR A 157 1.17 -27.30 1.90
N ASN A 158 1.02 -26.09 1.35
CA ASN A 158 0.23 -24.98 1.94
C ASN A 158 0.66 -24.62 3.38
N THR A 159 1.86 -25.03 3.79
CA THR A 159 2.37 -24.72 5.13
C THR A 159 2.76 -23.26 5.22
N VAL A 160 2.23 -22.56 6.23
CA VAL A 160 2.64 -21.18 6.55
C VAL A 160 4.00 -21.22 7.25
N LEU A 161 5.02 -20.67 6.60
CA LEU A 161 6.40 -20.65 7.09
C LEU A 161 6.71 -19.44 7.97
N ALA A 162 6.05 -18.31 7.68
CA ALA A 162 6.21 -17.07 8.43
C ALA A 162 4.97 -16.18 8.32
N VAL A 163 4.75 -15.37 9.33
CA VAL A 163 3.69 -14.35 9.36
C VAL A 163 4.25 -13.03 9.86
N SER A 164 3.64 -11.93 9.42
CA SER A 164 3.94 -10.60 9.94
C SER A 164 2.70 -9.73 9.88
N ASP A 165 2.24 -9.31 11.05
CA ASP A 165 1.12 -8.38 11.20
C ASP A 165 1.64 -7.01 11.56
N PHE A 166 1.02 -5.98 10.99
CA PHE A 166 1.32 -4.58 11.32
C PHE A 166 0.15 -3.67 10.98
N ALA A 167 0.22 -2.45 11.46
CA ALA A 167 -0.77 -1.43 11.19
C ALA A 167 -0.12 -0.16 10.62
N LEU A 168 -0.80 0.45 9.66
CA LEU A 168 -0.45 1.75 9.09
C LEU A 168 -1.48 2.78 9.55
N PRO A 169 -1.09 4.00 9.94
CA PRO A 169 -2.05 5.02 10.36
C PRO A 169 -2.95 5.44 9.19
N MET A 170 -4.24 5.71 9.47
CA MET A 170 -5.20 6.22 8.48
C MET A 170 -5.02 7.73 8.28
N ASN A 171 -3.86 8.15 7.77
CA ASN A 171 -3.61 9.51 7.36
C ASN A 171 -4.20 9.81 5.97
N ASP A 172 -4.16 11.06 5.52
CA ASP A 172 -4.73 11.48 4.23
C ASP A 172 -4.07 10.78 3.04
N ASN A 173 -2.77 10.47 3.11
CA ASN A 173 -2.05 9.77 2.06
C ASN A 173 -2.54 8.33 1.94
N ASN A 174 -2.59 7.59 3.05
CA ASN A 174 -3.06 6.21 3.07
C ASN A 174 -4.54 6.13 2.66
N ARG A 175 -5.38 7.06 3.14
CA ARG A 175 -6.78 7.15 2.72
C ARG A 175 -6.95 7.36 1.22
N ARG A 176 -6.11 8.19 0.60
CA ARG A 176 -6.14 8.40 -0.86
C ARG A 176 -5.74 7.16 -1.64
N MET A 177 -4.74 6.42 -1.16
CA MET A 177 -4.27 5.18 -1.80
C MET A 177 -5.25 4.01 -1.65
N LEU A 178 -6.17 4.06 -0.68
CA LEU A 178 -7.23 3.06 -0.51
C LEU A 178 -8.42 3.28 -1.44
N ARG A 179 -8.65 4.50 -1.91
CA ARG A 179 -9.76 4.79 -2.83
C ARG A 179 -9.60 3.97 -4.11
N ARG A 180 -10.66 3.26 -4.50
CA ARG A 180 -10.70 2.58 -5.81
C ARG A 180 -10.57 3.64 -6.91
N VAL A 181 -9.59 3.46 -7.79
CA VAL A 181 -9.55 4.18 -9.06
C VAL A 181 -10.67 3.56 -9.91
N ARG A 182 -11.71 4.35 -10.18
CA ARG A 182 -12.81 3.96 -11.08
C ARG A 182 -12.30 3.93 -12.51
#